data_eff5fec2c8e4b3e36b77ef46a3e0c06e
#
_entry.id   eff5fec2c8e4b3e36b77ef46a3e0c06e
#
_cell.length_a   1.000
_cell.length_b   1.000
_cell.length_c   1.000
_cell.angle_alpha   90.00
_cell.angle_beta   90.00
_cell.angle_gamma   90.00
#
_symmetry.space_group_name_H-M   'P 1'
#
loop_
_entity.id
_entity.type
_entity.pdbx_description
1 polymer ?
#
loop_
_entity_poly.entity_id
_entity_poly.type
_entity_poly.pdbx_seq_one_letter_code
_entity_poly.pdbx_strand_id
1 'polypeptide(L)'
;MPELLQYLLSGVTVGAVYALVALGFTLIYNASDVVNFAQGEFVMLGGMITFFAWQAGIPLPLAALLAILAAAVVSVLLNKLAIEPARGAPVASLIIITIGASIFLRGSAQLVFDKQLHRFPGFSGDDPLRVFGATILPQSLWVIAGAVAIFLGLWLFFARTLTGKAVLATANNRIAASLVGINPNHMMTLSFAVSAAIGALAGVLVTPITLTSYDLGVATALKGFAAAMLGGMGVPAGALAGGLLLGLIEALTAGYVSSVYKDAVAFVLILVILFVRPQGLLGRRAMDRV
;
A
#
# COMPACT_ATOMS: atom_id res chain seq x y z
N MET A 1 -13.04 25.10 -15.55
CA MET A 1 -12.01 25.28 -14.50
C MET A 1 -12.35 24.53 -13.19
N PRO A 2 -13.54 24.67 -12.56
CA PRO A 2 -13.84 23.96 -11.30
C PRO A 2 -13.86 22.43 -11.47
N GLU A 3 -14.33 21.89 -12.59
CA GLU A 3 -14.35 20.44 -12.85
C GLU A 3 -12.95 19.81 -12.92
N LEU A 4 -12.02 20.46 -13.63
CA LEU A 4 -10.63 19.97 -13.69
C LEU A 4 -10.01 19.94 -12.30
N LEU A 5 -10.22 21.01 -11.50
CA LEU A 5 -9.72 21.05 -10.13
C LEU A 5 -10.34 19.94 -9.27
N GLN A 6 -11.63 19.66 -9.45
CA GLN A 6 -12.32 18.56 -8.77
C GLN A 6 -11.68 17.21 -9.12
N TYR A 7 -11.38 16.93 -10.39
CA TYR A 7 -10.73 15.68 -10.80
C TYR A 7 -9.29 15.58 -10.28
N LEU A 8 -8.55 16.69 -10.29
CA LEU A 8 -7.19 16.71 -9.73
C LEU A 8 -7.18 16.44 -8.23
N LEU A 9 -8.06 17.05 -7.44
CA LEU A 9 -8.17 16.83 -6.01
C LEU A 9 -8.57 15.37 -5.70
N SER A 10 -9.55 14.85 -6.43
CA SER A 10 -9.96 13.45 -6.31
C SER A 10 -8.82 12.49 -6.70
N GLY A 11 -8.14 12.78 -7.81
CA GLY A 11 -7.02 11.98 -8.31
C GLY A 11 -5.84 11.95 -7.36
N VAL A 12 -5.48 13.09 -6.73
CA VAL A 12 -4.44 13.16 -5.71
C VAL A 12 -4.85 12.36 -4.47
N THR A 13 -6.12 12.43 -4.04
CA THR A 13 -6.61 11.67 -2.90
C THR A 13 -6.51 10.15 -3.14
N VAL A 14 -7.05 9.67 -4.26
CA VAL A 14 -6.99 8.25 -4.63
C VAL A 14 -5.55 7.82 -4.89
N GLY A 15 -4.77 8.65 -5.56
CA GLY A 15 -3.36 8.43 -5.83
C GLY A 15 -2.51 8.33 -4.56
N ALA A 16 -2.83 9.08 -3.52
CA ALA A 16 -2.18 8.98 -2.22
C ALA A 16 -2.40 7.61 -1.58
N VAL A 17 -3.61 7.03 -1.69
CA VAL A 17 -3.88 5.66 -1.22
C VAL A 17 -3.06 4.63 -2.00
N TYR A 18 -3.05 4.74 -3.35
CA TYR A 18 -2.24 3.85 -4.19
C TYR A 18 -0.75 3.97 -3.89
N ALA A 19 -0.26 5.17 -3.61
CA ALA A 19 1.12 5.41 -3.21
C ALA A 19 1.46 4.71 -1.87
N LEU A 20 0.57 4.75 -0.88
CA LEU A 20 0.78 4.03 0.39
C LEU A 20 0.86 2.52 0.19
N VAL A 21 -0.04 1.96 -0.61
CA VAL A 21 -0.01 0.52 -0.92
C VAL A 21 1.24 0.16 -1.73
N ALA A 22 1.62 0.99 -2.71
CA ALA A 22 2.84 0.83 -3.49
C ALA A 22 4.12 0.92 -2.64
N LEU A 23 4.15 1.79 -1.62
CA LEU A 23 5.23 1.84 -0.62
C LEU A 23 5.33 0.53 0.15
N GLY A 24 4.21 -0.06 0.54
CA GLY A 24 4.17 -1.37 1.18
C GLY A 24 4.78 -2.47 0.30
N PHE A 25 4.40 -2.53 -0.98
CA PHE A 25 5.01 -3.45 -1.95
C PHE A 25 6.52 -3.24 -2.09
N THR A 26 6.94 -1.98 -2.22
CA THR A 26 8.34 -1.61 -2.37
C THR A 26 9.20 -2.02 -1.17
N LEU A 27 8.67 -1.89 0.06
CA LEU A 27 9.37 -2.28 1.28
C LEU A 27 9.63 -3.78 1.34
N ILE A 28 8.62 -4.60 1.05
CA ILE A 28 8.75 -6.05 1.06
C ILE A 28 9.65 -6.51 -0.08
N TYR A 29 9.48 -5.93 -1.28
CA TYR A 29 10.31 -6.26 -2.43
C TYR A 29 11.79 -5.99 -2.15
N ASN A 30 12.14 -4.85 -1.56
CA ASN A 30 13.52 -4.54 -1.18
C ASN A 30 14.11 -5.51 -0.14
N ALA A 31 13.28 -6.06 0.75
CA ALA A 31 13.73 -6.97 1.79
C ALA A 31 13.82 -8.44 1.33
N SER A 32 13.01 -8.85 0.35
CA SER A 32 12.81 -10.26 -0.02
C SER A 32 13.02 -10.59 -1.49
N ASP A 33 13.14 -9.59 -2.37
CA ASP A 33 13.11 -9.70 -3.84
C ASP A 33 11.81 -10.36 -4.36
N VAL A 34 10.77 -10.42 -3.54
CA VAL A 34 9.49 -11.04 -3.85
C VAL A 34 8.34 -10.03 -3.71
N VAL A 35 7.40 -10.08 -4.64
CA VAL A 35 6.15 -9.31 -4.56
C VAL A 35 5.19 -10.02 -3.62
N ASN A 36 4.73 -9.33 -2.59
CA ASN A 36 3.73 -9.87 -1.64
C ASN A 36 2.31 -9.48 -2.07
N PHE A 37 1.61 -10.37 -2.74
CA PHE A 37 0.22 -10.13 -3.16
C PHE A 37 -0.80 -10.08 -2.01
N ALA A 38 -0.41 -10.46 -0.79
CA ALA A 38 -1.24 -10.24 0.40
C ALA A 38 -1.21 -8.78 0.90
N GLN A 39 -0.45 -7.87 0.26
CA GLN A 39 -0.32 -6.47 0.68
C GLN A 39 -1.65 -5.72 0.75
N GLY A 40 -2.56 -5.95 -0.19
CA GLY A 40 -3.87 -5.32 -0.17
C GLY A 40 -4.77 -5.80 0.96
N GLU A 41 -4.57 -7.03 1.44
CA GLU A 41 -5.36 -7.55 2.56
C GLU A 41 -5.05 -6.82 3.88
N PHE A 42 -3.87 -6.22 4.00
CA PHE A 42 -3.58 -5.36 5.15
C PHE A 42 -4.38 -4.05 5.10
N VAL A 43 -4.71 -3.54 3.91
CA VAL A 43 -5.63 -2.39 3.75
C VAL A 43 -7.04 -2.77 4.20
N MET A 44 -7.53 -3.91 3.75
CA MET A 44 -8.80 -4.48 4.17
C MET A 44 -8.86 -4.68 5.69
N LEU A 45 -7.83 -5.32 6.28
CA LEU A 45 -7.75 -5.52 7.73
C LEU A 45 -7.75 -4.19 8.48
N GLY A 46 -7.03 -3.19 7.98
CA GLY A 46 -7.02 -1.83 8.55
C GLY A 46 -8.43 -1.23 8.66
N GLY A 47 -9.18 -1.27 7.56
CA GLY A 47 -10.55 -0.75 7.53
C GLY A 47 -11.53 -1.57 8.38
N MET A 48 -11.56 -2.89 8.18
CA MET A 48 -12.50 -3.80 8.85
C MET A 48 -12.28 -3.84 10.37
N ILE A 49 -11.06 -4.05 10.84
CA ILE A 49 -10.78 -4.10 12.29
C ILE A 49 -11.10 -2.75 12.93
N THR A 50 -10.76 -1.63 12.28
CA THR A 50 -11.11 -0.29 12.81
C THR A 50 -12.60 -0.13 12.93
N PHE A 51 -13.38 -0.52 11.92
CA PHE A 51 -14.84 -0.42 11.94
C PHE A 51 -15.43 -1.25 13.09
N PHE A 52 -15.10 -2.53 13.18
CA PHE A 52 -15.69 -3.41 14.20
C PHE A 52 -15.25 -3.05 15.63
N ALA A 53 -14.01 -2.60 15.82
CA ALA A 53 -13.54 -2.10 17.10
C ALA A 53 -14.26 -0.81 17.51
N TRP A 54 -14.47 0.12 16.56
CA TRP A 54 -15.25 1.34 16.79
C TRP A 54 -16.71 1.02 17.09
N GLN A 55 -17.32 0.11 16.35
CA GLN A 55 -18.71 -0.35 16.61
C GLN A 55 -18.85 -1.00 17.99
N ALA A 56 -17.82 -1.66 18.48
CA ALA A 56 -17.77 -2.22 19.83
C ALA A 56 -17.58 -1.17 20.94
N GLY A 57 -17.56 0.14 20.60
CA GLY A 57 -17.43 1.25 21.54
C GLY A 57 -16.00 1.70 21.83
N ILE A 58 -15.01 1.18 21.12
CA ILE A 58 -13.61 1.63 21.26
C ILE A 58 -13.45 2.97 20.55
N PRO A 59 -12.83 3.99 21.18
CA PRO A 59 -12.55 5.28 20.52
C PRO A 59 -11.79 5.09 19.21
N LEU A 60 -12.18 5.82 18.16
CA LEU A 60 -11.64 5.64 16.79
C LEU A 60 -10.11 5.64 16.70
N PRO A 61 -9.35 6.51 17.41
CA PRO A 61 -7.89 6.45 17.37
C PRO A 61 -7.31 5.15 17.95
N LEU A 62 -7.92 4.60 19.01
CA LEU A 62 -7.51 3.32 19.59
C LEU A 62 -7.91 2.16 18.69
N ALA A 63 -9.08 2.21 18.06
CA ALA A 63 -9.52 1.22 17.09
C ALA A 63 -8.55 1.17 15.89
N ALA A 64 -8.14 2.34 15.37
CA ALA A 64 -7.14 2.44 14.31
C ALA A 64 -5.78 1.86 14.73
N LEU A 65 -5.31 2.18 15.94
CA LEU A 65 -4.05 1.64 16.47
C LEU A 65 -4.11 0.11 16.58
N LEU A 66 -5.22 -0.44 17.11
CA LEU A 66 -5.43 -1.89 17.19
C LEU A 66 -5.40 -2.55 15.81
N ALA A 67 -6.03 -1.93 14.81
CA ALA A 67 -6.03 -2.44 13.44
C ALA A 67 -4.62 -2.48 12.84
N ILE A 68 -3.83 -1.42 13.05
CA ILE A 68 -2.44 -1.34 12.58
C ILE A 68 -1.58 -2.40 13.25
N LEU A 69 -1.69 -2.57 14.56
CA LEU A 69 -0.93 -3.58 15.31
C LEU A 69 -1.34 -5.00 14.92
N ALA A 70 -2.65 -5.26 14.76
CA ALA A 70 -3.15 -6.56 14.31
C ALA A 70 -2.64 -6.91 12.91
N ALA A 71 -2.68 -5.98 11.97
CA ALA A 71 -2.15 -6.19 10.62
C ALA A 71 -0.63 -6.45 10.63
N ALA A 72 0.12 -5.73 11.46
CA ALA A 72 1.56 -5.97 11.63
C ALA A 72 1.83 -7.38 12.19
N VAL A 73 1.07 -7.83 13.19
CA VAL A 73 1.18 -9.19 13.74
C VAL A 73 0.85 -10.24 12.69
N VAL A 74 -0.26 -10.07 11.94
CA VAL A 74 -0.64 -10.99 10.85
C VAL A 74 0.46 -11.08 9.81
N SER A 75 1.07 -9.96 9.45
CA SER A 75 2.18 -9.92 8.48
C SER A 75 3.45 -10.62 9.00
N VAL A 76 3.78 -10.45 10.27
CA VAL A 76 4.88 -11.16 10.91
C VAL A 76 4.63 -12.68 10.93
N LEU A 77 3.41 -13.09 11.23
CA LEU A 77 3.01 -14.50 11.18
C LEU A 77 3.11 -15.05 9.75
N LEU A 78 2.61 -14.30 8.76
CA LEU A 78 2.74 -14.67 7.35
C LEU A 78 4.22 -14.86 6.95
N ASN A 79 5.08 -13.90 7.32
CA ASN A 79 6.51 -14.04 7.03
C ASN A 79 7.10 -15.28 7.69
N LYS A 80 6.87 -15.49 9.00
CA LYS A 80 7.48 -16.57 9.76
C LYS A 80 6.95 -17.95 9.40
N LEU A 81 5.64 -18.07 9.13
CA LEU A 81 5.00 -19.37 8.91
C LEU A 81 4.96 -19.79 7.45
N ALA A 82 4.96 -18.84 6.52
CA ALA A 82 4.80 -19.15 5.09
C ALA A 82 6.02 -18.76 4.24
N ILE A 83 6.56 -17.55 4.41
CA ILE A 83 7.64 -17.05 3.55
C ILE A 83 9.02 -17.55 4.01
N GLU A 84 9.28 -17.48 5.33
CA GLU A 84 10.58 -17.86 5.87
C GLU A 84 10.93 -19.35 5.67
N PRO A 85 10.01 -20.32 5.84
CA PRO A 85 10.28 -21.72 5.54
C PRO A 85 10.51 -22.00 4.04
N ALA A 86 9.90 -21.19 3.16
CA ALA A 86 9.96 -21.37 1.71
C ALA A 86 11.10 -20.58 1.02
N ARG A 87 12.04 -20.01 1.76
CA ARG A 87 13.10 -19.11 1.23
C ARG A 87 14.01 -19.72 0.18
N GLY A 88 14.18 -21.02 0.16
CA GLY A 88 14.97 -21.71 -0.88
C GLY A 88 14.19 -22.01 -2.16
N ALA A 89 12.90 -21.72 -2.18
CA ALA A 89 12.05 -21.99 -3.32
C ALA A 89 12.22 -20.94 -4.44
N PRO A 90 11.91 -21.30 -5.69
CA PRO A 90 11.87 -20.33 -6.79
C PRO A 90 10.92 -19.16 -6.49
N VAL A 91 11.22 -17.97 -7.05
CA VAL A 91 10.41 -16.75 -6.87
C VAL A 91 8.92 -16.98 -7.17
N ALA A 92 8.63 -17.76 -8.23
CA ALA A 92 7.25 -18.12 -8.58
C ALA A 92 6.51 -18.82 -7.43
N SER A 93 7.17 -19.74 -6.71
CA SER A 93 6.57 -20.42 -5.55
C SER A 93 6.26 -19.45 -4.41
N LEU A 94 7.13 -18.50 -4.14
CA LEU A 94 6.91 -17.46 -3.12
C LEU A 94 5.74 -16.55 -3.49
N ILE A 95 5.59 -16.20 -4.77
CA ILE A 95 4.42 -15.46 -5.29
C ILE A 95 3.13 -16.25 -5.06
N ILE A 96 3.12 -17.54 -5.39
CA ILE A 96 1.95 -18.42 -5.17
C ILE A 96 1.60 -18.49 -3.69
N ILE A 97 2.58 -18.58 -2.80
CA ILE A 97 2.38 -18.57 -1.35
C ILE A 97 1.70 -17.26 -0.90
N THR A 98 2.14 -16.11 -1.42
CA THR A 98 1.53 -14.82 -1.05
C THR A 98 0.12 -14.66 -1.60
N ILE A 99 -0.18 -15.20 -2.80
CA ILE A 99 -1.54 -15.26 -3.35
C ILE A 99 -2.42 -16.19 -2.49
N GLY A 100 -1.92 -17.35 -2.11
CA GLY A 100 -2.61 -18.27 -1.19
C GLY A 100 -2.90 -17.62 0.16
N ALA A 101 -1.94 -16.86 0.70
CA ALA A 101 -2.12 -16.08 1.93
C ALA A 101 -3.18 -14.99 1.78
N SER A 102 -3.23 -14.28 0.64
CA SER A 102 -4.30 -13.31 0.34
C SER A 102 -5.68 -13.97 0.36
N ILE A 103 -5.83 -15.11 -0.34
CA ILE A 103 -7.09 -15.86 -0.36
C ILE A 103 -7.48 -16.32 1.05
N PHE A 104 -6.52 -16.82 1.84
CA PHE A 104 -6.74 -17.25 3.22
C PHE A 104 -7.19 -16.09 4.11
N LEU A 105 -6.49 -14.93 4.07
CA LEU A 105 -6.82 -13.77 4.86
C LEU A 105 -8.20 -13.21 4.52
N ARG A 106 -8.53 -13.13 3.22
CA ARG A 106 -9.83 -12.69 2.74
C ARG A 106 -10.95 -13.64 3.18
N GLY A 107 -10.73 -14.96 3.04
CA GLY A 107 -11.69 -15.96 3.51
C GLY A 107 -11.90 -15.90 5.02
N SER A 108 -10.83 -15.72 5.78
CA SER A 108 -10.90 -15.55 7.23
C SER A 108 -11.65 -14.27 7.62
N ALA A 109 -11.38 -13.16 6.93
CA ALA A 109 -12.07 -11.89 7.16
C ALA A 109 -13.58 -12.00 6.88
N GLN A 110 -13.96 -12.71 5.81
CA GLN A 110 -15.37 -12.98 5.47
C GLN A 110 -16.11 -13.77 6.55
N LEU A 111 -15.41 -14.70 7.23
CA LEU A 111 -16.01 -15.50 8.31
C LEU A 111 -16.08 -14.74 9.64
N VAL A 112 -15.08 -13.89 9.92
CA VAL A 112 -14.96 -13.19 11.20
C VAL A 112 -15.79 -11.91 11.22
N PHE A 113 -15.77 -11.15 10.11
CA PHE A 113 -16.39 -9.82 10.08
C PHE A 113 -17.79 -9.84 9.46
N ASP A 114 -17.98 -10.16 8.27
CA ASP A 114 -19.16 -10.34 7.44
C ASP A 114 -18.88 -9.99 5.97
N LYS A 115 -19.97 -9.90 5.16
CA LYS A 115 -19.88 -9.63 3.71
C LYS A 115 -20.38 -8.23 3.33
N GLN A 116 -20.70 -7.39 4.31
CA GLN A 116 -21.30 -6.10 4.03
C GLN A 116 -20.24 -5.00 3.83
N LEU A 117 -20.68 -3.92 3.21
CA LEU A 117 -19.89 -2.71 3.09
C LEU A 117 -20.02 -1.89 4.37
N HIS A 118 -18.90 -1.51 4.94
CA HIS A 118 -18.84 -0.77 6.20
C HIS A 118 -18.18 0.59 6.05
N ARG A 119 -18.59 1.53 6.88
CA ARG A 119 -18.04 2.87 6.97
C ARG A 119 -18.07 3.35 8.41
N PHE A 120 -17.04 4.03 8.84
CA PHE A 120 -17.04 4.83 10.06
C PHE A 120 -16.93 6.33 9.70
N PRO A 121 -17.33 7.24 10.61
CA PRO A 121 -17.35 8.69 10.35
C PRO A 121 -15.95 9.22 10.05
N GLY A 122 -15.87 10.27 9.22
CA GLY A 122 -14.62 10.98 8.94
C GLY A 122 -14.04 11.63 10.20
N PHE A 123 -12.72 11.77 10.25
CA PHE A 123 -12.00 12.30 11.44
C PHE A 123 -12.33 13.75 11.76
N SER A 124 -12.74 14.54 10.78
CA SER A 124 -13.08 15.97 10.93
C SER A 124 -14.48 16.30 10.42
N GLY A 125 -15.37 15.31 10.45
CA GLY A 125 -16.73 15.45 9.93
C GLY A 125 -16.81 15.21 8.42
N ASP A 126 -18.06 15.19 7.92
CA ASP A 126 -18.37 14.85 6.52
C ASP A 126 -18.77 16.10 5.70
N ASP A 127 -18.74 17.33 6.28
CA ASP A 127 -19.12 18.56 5.59
C ASP A 127 -18.08 18.94 4.51
N PRO A 128 -18.45 19.01 3.23
CA PRO A 128 -17.51 19.27 2.16
C PRO A 128 -16.94 20.70 2.23
N LEU A 129 -15.61 20.82 2.10
CA LEU A 129 -14.91 22.09 1.98
C LEU A 129 -14.95 22.57 0.53
N ARG A 130 -15.26 23.85 0.30
CA ARG A 130 -15.23 24.46 -1.04
C ARG A 130 -13.90 25.17 -1.25
N VAL A 131 -13.15 24.75 -2.28
CA VAL A 131 -11.86 25.32 -2.67
C VAL A 131 -11.93 25.73 -4.14
N PHE A 132 -11.94 27.02 -4.44
CA PHE A 132 -11.99 27.59 -5.80
C PHE A 132 -13.10 26.99 -6.69
N GLY A 133 -14.27 26.69 -6.09
CA GLY A 133 -15.42 26.11 -6.80
C GLY A 133 -15.41 24.58 -6.92
N ALA A 134 -14.37 23.91 -6.50
CA ALA A 134 -14.33 22.46 -6.31
C ALA A 134 -14.69 22.11 -4.86
N THR A 135 -15.15 20.88 -4.63
CA THR A 135 -15.47 20.34 -3.30
C THR A 135 -14.50 19.25 -2.92
N ILE A 136 -13.98 19.29 -1.69
CA ILE A 136 -13.12 18.27 -1.13
C ILE A 136 -13.66 17.84 0.23
N LEU A 137 -13.70 16.53 0.49
CA LEU A 137 -14.03 16.02 1.82
C LEU A 137 -12.85 16.28 2.77
N PRO A 138 -13.09 16.69 4.03
CA PRO A 138 -12.02 16.85 5.02
C PRO A 138 -11.16 15.58 5.17
N GLN A 139 -11.77 14.42 5.03
CA GLN A 139 -11.08 13.12 5.07
C GLN A 139 -10.02 12.98 3.96
N SER A 140 -10.23 13.57 2.78
CA SER A 140 -9.22 13.57 1.70
C SER A 140 -7.93 14.27 2.11
N LEU A 141 -8.03 15.33 2.91
CA LEU A 141 -6.84 16.02 3.46
C LEU A 141 -6.08 15.11 4.43
N TRP A 142 -6.80 14.33 5.25
CA TRP A 142 -6.18 13.33 6.13
C TRP A 142 -5.48 12.23 5.35
N VAL A 143 -6.06 11.76 4.24
CA VAL A 143 -5.42 10.77 3.34
C VAL A 143 -4.12 11.33 2.78
N ILE A 144 -4.15 12.54 2.22
CA ILE A 144 -2.97 13.17 1.61
C ILE A 144 -1.90 13.45 2.70
N ALA A 145 -2.30 14.05 3.81
CA ALA A 145 -1.40 14.34 4.92
C ALA A 145 -0.78 13.06 5.51
N GLY A 146 -1.57 11.99 5.66
CA GLY A 146 -1.11 10.68 6.11
C GLY A 146 -0.11 10.07 5.14
N ALA A 147 -0.36 10.14 3.83
CA ALA A 147 0.57 9.66 2.83
C ALA A 147 1.91 10.41 2.86
N VAL A 148 1.87 11.74 2.96
CA VAL A 148 3.07 12.57 3.10
C VAL A 148 3.81 12.25 4.40
N ALA A 149 3.10 12.15 5.52
CA ALA A 149 3.68 11.84 6.83
C ALA A 149 4.38 10.46 6.84
N ILE A 150 3.74 9.44 6.25
CA ILE A 150 4.32 8.10 6.14
C ILE A 150 5.55 8.12 5.23
N PHE A 151 5.48 8.78 4.08
CA PHE A 151 6.63 8.89 3.17
C PHE A 151 7.82 9.57 3.85
N LEU A 152 7.58 10.70 4.52
CA LEU A 152 8.62 11.41 5.28
C LEU A 152 9.14 10.58 6.45
N GLY A 153 8.25 9.89 7.17
CA GLY A 153 8.61 8.99 8.26
C GLY A 153 9.51 7.84 7.79
N LEU A 154 9.17 7.22 6.67
CA LEU A 154 10.02 6.18 6.04
C LEU A 154 11.34 6.74 5.55
N TRP A 155 11.34 7.91 4.93
CA TRP A 155 12.58 8.55 4.50
C TRP A 155 13.49 8.84 5.69
N LEU A 156 12.96 9.39 6.79
CA LEU A 156 13.70 9.62 8.04
C LEU A 156 14.18 8.30 8.66
N PHE A 157 13.34 7.26 8.67
CA PHE A 157 13.70 5.94 9.18
C PHE A 157 14.91 5.37 8.44
N PHE A 158 14.89 5.37 7.11
CA PHE A 158 16.00 4.85 6.30
C PHE A 158 17.25 5.75 6.35
N ALA A 159 17.08 7.08 6.37
CA ALA A 159 18.19 8.02 6.36
C ALA A 159 18.90 8.16 7.72
N ARG A 160 18.13 8.08 8.82
CA ARG A 160 18.62 8.50 10.14
C ARG A 160 18.75 7.37 11.16
N THR A 161 18.04 6.23 11.00
CA THR A 161 18.10 5.14 11.98
C THR A 161 19.08 4.03 11.59
N LEU A 162 19.71 3.40 12.58
CA LEU A 162 20.57 2.22 12.37
C LEU A 162 19.77 1.05 11.81
N THR A 163 18.57 0.84 12.30
CA THR A 163 17.68 -0.22 11.83
C THR A 163 17.26 -0.03 10.37
N GLY A 164 16.92 1.20 9.97
CA GLY A 164 16.61 1.51 8.57
C GLY A 164 17.80 1.29 7.64
N LYS A 165 19.01 1.69 8.07
CA LYS A 165 20.25 1.41 7.34
C LYS A 165 20.55 -0.09 7.26
N ALA A 166 20.27 -0.86 8.32
CA ALA A 166 20.41 -2.31 8.33
C ALA A 166 19.46 -3.01 7.35
N VAL A 167 18.21 -2.53 7.23
CA VAL A 167 17.26 -3.00 6.22
C VAL A 167 17.80 -2.74 4.81
N LEU A 168 18.29 -1.52 4.52
CA LEU A 168 18.89 -1.18 3.22
C LEU A 168 20.16 -1.99 2.92
N ALA A 169 21.02 -2.21 3.91
CA ALA A 169 22.21 -3.05 3.75
C ALA A 169 21.83 -4.49 3.39
N THR A 170 20.82 -5.05 4.06
CA THR A 170 20.29 -6.39 3.78
C THR A 170 19.68 -6.47 2.38
N ALA A 171 18.97 -5.44 1.93
CA ALA A 171 18.40 -5.34 0.60
C ALA A 171 19.48 -5.29 -0.49
N ASN A 172 20.60 -4.61 -0.24
CA ASN A 172 21.70 -4.52 -1.21
C ASN A 172 22.53 -5.81 -1.30
N ASN A 173 22.90 -6.38 -0.18
CA ASN A 173 23.65 -7.63 -0.14
C ASN A 173 23.45 -8.35 1.19
N ARG A 174 22.66 -9.41 1.16
CA ARG A 174 22.26 -10.19 2.31
C ARG A 174 23.44 -10.91 2.99
N ILE A 175 24.40 -11.41 2.18
CA ILE A 175 25.57 -12.11 2.69
C ILE A 175 26.51 -11.12 3.37
N ALA A 176 26.81 -9.99 2.71
CA ALA A 176 27.66 -8.96 3.30
C ALA A 176 27.05 -8.37 4.58
N ALA A 177 25.74 -8.16 4.63
CA ALA A 177 25.04 -7.70 5.82
C ALA A 177 25.21 -8.68 7.00
N SER A 178 25.12 -10.00 6.74
CA SER A 178 25.31 -11.01 7.77
C SER A 178 26.74 -11.05 8.32
N LEU A 179 27.74 -10.81 7.48
CA LEU A 179 29.15 -10.78 7.89
C LEU A 179 29.49 -9.62 8.84
N VAL A 180 28.75 -8.51 8.75
CA VAL A 180 28.89 -7.36 9.66
C VAL A 180 27.94 -7.42 10.86
N GLY A 181 27.31 -8.59 11.11
CA GLY A 181 26.50 -8.84 12.29
C GLY A 181 25.02 -8.43 12.15
N ILE A 182 24.54 -8.04 10.98
CA ILE A 182 23.12 -7.78 10.75
C ILE A 182 22.40 -9.11 10.50
N ASN A 183 21.31 -9.36 11.24
CA ASN A 183 20.48 -10.53 10.98
C ASN A 183 19.46 -10.25 9.85
N PRO A 184 19.64 -10.83 8.64
CA PRO A 184 18.77 -10.56 7.50
C PRO A 184 17.33 -11.01 7.73
N ASN A 185 17.12 -12.07 8.52
CA ASN A 185 15.79 -12.58 8.83
C ASN A 185 14.99 -11.60 9.67
N HIS A 186 15.66 -10.97 10.64
CA HIS A 186 15.04 -9.96 11.48
C HIS A 186 14.66 -8.71 10.67
N MET A 187 15.53 -8.28 9.75
CA MET A 187 15.28 -7.13 8.88
C MET A 187 14.11 -7.39 7.94
N MET A 188 14.00 -8.60 7.41
CA MET A 188 12.86 -9.00 6.59
C MET A 188 11.56 -9.01 7.38
N THR A 189 11.53 -9.62 8.57
CA THR A 189 10.34 -9.63 9.44
C THR A 189 9.89 -8.21 9.79
N LEU A 190 10.83 -7.32 10.08
CA LEU A 190 10.53 -5.90 10.32
C LEU A 190 9.95 -5.22 9.09
N SER A 191 10.49 -5.47 7.90
CA SER A 191 9.96 -4.92 6.64
C SER A 191 8.52 -5.38 6.38
N PHE A 192 8.21 -6.64 6.66
CA PHE A 192 6.84 -7.15 6.60
C PHE A 192 5.91 -6.45 7.59
N ALA A 193 6.34 -6.28 8.84
CA ALA A 193 5.54 -5.59 9.87
C ALA A 193 5.26 -4.13 9.50
N VAL A 194 6.30 -3.39 9.07
CA VAL A 194 6.17 -1.97 8.68
C VAL A 194 5.29 -1.83 7.44
N SER A 195 5.47 -2.71 6.44
CA SER A 195 4.66 -2.71 5.23
C SER A 195 3.17 -2.93 5.53
N ALA A 196 2.85 -3.91 6.39
CA ALA A 196 1.47 -4.16 6.80
C ALA A 196 0.87 -3.01 7.63
N ALA A 197 1.67 -2.40 8.50
CA ALA A 197 1.25 -1.22 9.26
C ALA A 197 0.88 -0.07 8.33
N ILE A 198 1.67 0.18 7.27
CA ILE A 198 1.37 1.19 6.24
C ILE A 198 0.09 0.82 5.47
N GLY A 199 -0.05 -0.45 5.06
CA GLY A 199 -1.26 -0.93 4.40
C GLY A 199 -2.51 -0.74 5.26
N ALA A 200 -2.45 -1.15 6.54
CA ALA A 200 -3.56 -0.97 7.47
C ALA A 200 -3.90 0.51 7.70
N LEU A 201 -2.89 1.37 7.82
CA LEU A 201 -3.11 2.81 7.97
C LEU A 201 -3.73 3.41 6.71
N ALA A 202 -3.35 2.95 5.51
CA ALA A 202 -4.04 3.33 4.27
C ALA A 202 -5.52 2.92 4.31
N GLY A 203 -5.84 1.71 4.79
CA GLY A 203 -7.22 1.25 5.01
C GLY A 203 -8.00 2.12 5.99
N VAL A 204 -7.40 2.45 7.13
CA VAL A 204 -8.01 3.36 8.13
C VAL A 204 -8.31 4.73 7.50
N LEU A 205 -7.38 5.29 6.74
CA LEU A 205 -7.53 6.61 6.13
C LEU A 205 -8.59 6.64 5.03
N VAL A 206 -8.69 5.58 4.23
CA VAL A 206 -9.55 5.58 3.04
C VAL A 206 -10.98 5.12 3.32
N THR A 207 -11.20 4.27 4.33
CA THR A 207 -12.53 3.70 4.64
C THR A 207 -13.64 4.73 4.80
N PRO A 208 -13.46 5.92 5.41
CA PRO A 208 -14.50 6.93 5.47
C PRO A 208 -14.95 7.46 4.10
N ILE A 209 -14.13 7.31 3.05
CA ILE A 209 -14.42 7.79 1.70
C ILE A 209 -14.98 6.65 0.82
N THR A 210 -14.30 5.49 0.80
CA THR A 210 -14.56 4.43 -0.19
C THR A 210 -15.36 3.25 0.34
N LEU A 211 -15.68 3.24 1.64
CA LEU A 211 -16.17 2.08 2.36
C LEU A 211 -15.08 0.99 2.49
N THR A 212 -15.35 -0.03 3.29
CA THR A 212 -14.50 -1.21 3.43
C THR A 212 -15.34 -2.48 3.39
N SER A 213 -14.77 -3.55 2.88
CA SER A 213 -15.36 -4.90 2.82
C SER A 213 -14.24 -5.95 2.79
N TYR A 214 -14.60 -7.20 3.01
CA TYR A 214 -13.66 -8.31 3.03
C TYR A 214 -12.90 -8.53 1.70
N ASP A 215 -13.38 -8.02 0.58
CA ASP A 215 -12.83 -8.18 -0.77
C ASP A 215 -12.10 -6.93 -1.32
N LEU A 216 -12.12 -5.83 -0.58
CA LEU A 216 -11.46 -4.57 -0.97
C LEU A 216 -9.94 -4.76 -1.24
N GLY A 217 -9.32 -5.69 -0.52
CA GLY A 217 -7.88 -5.94 -0.57
C GLY A 217 -7.36 -6.23 -1.98
N VAL A 218 -8.06 -7.06 -2.75
CA VAL A 218 -7.60 -7.51 -4.08
C VAL A 218 -7.51 -6.35 -5.07
N ALA A 219 -8.57 -5.55 -5.17
CA ALA A 219 -8.59 -4.40 -6.10
C ALA A 219 -7.51 -3.38 -5.73
N THR A 220 -7.36 -3.12 -4.43
CA THR A 220 -6.36 -2.18 -3.90
C THR A 220 -4.94 -2.71 -4.08
N ALA A 221 -4.71 -4.04 -3.92
CA ALA A 221 -3.43 -4.67 -4.19
C ALA A 221 -3.01 -4.51 -5.65
N LEU A 222 -3.91 -4.81 -6.59
CA LEU A 222 -3.61 -4.70 -8.03
C LEU A 222 -3.24 -3.26 -8.42
N LYS A 223 -3.98 -2.26 -7.94
CA LYS A 223 -3.70 -0.85 -8.21
C LYS A 223 -2.41 -0.38 -7.52
N GLY A 224 -2.17 -0.79 -6.28
CA GLY A 224 -0.91 -0.51 -5.57
C GLY A 224 0.31 -1.16 -6.22
N PHE A 225 0.19 -2.40 -6.67
CA PHE A 225 1.22 -3.09 -7.44
C PHE A 225 1.49 -2.37 -8.78
N ALA A 226 0.43 -2.02 -9.49
CA ALA A 226 0.51 -1.26 -10.72
C ALA A 226 1.22 0.10 -10.51
N ALA A 227 0.91 0.80 -9.43
CA ALA A 227 1.56 2.05 -9.04
C ALA A 227 3.04 1.84 -8.70
N ALA A 228 3.40 0.77 -7.99
CA ALA A 228 4.79 0.43 -7.68
C ALA A 228 5.59 0.10 -8.94
N MET A 229 5.00 -0.65 -9.88
CA MET A 229 5.62 -0.96 -11.17
C MET A 229 5.80 0.29 -12.02
N LEU A 230 4.75 1.12 -12.13
CA LEU A 230 4.79 2.38 -12.87
C LEU A 230 5.90 3.30 -12.34
N GLY A 231 6.00 3.44 -11.04
CA GLY A 231 6.99 4.29 -10.39
C GLY A 231 8.42 3.75 -10.45
N GLY A 232 8.58 2.45 -10.55
CA GLY A 232 9.83 1.69 -10.47
C GLY A 232 9.91 0.89 -9.19
N MET A 233 9.72 -0.43 -9.30
CA MET A 233 9.73 -1.35 -8.17
C MET A 233 11.04 -1.21 -7.36
N GLY A 234 10.91 -1.17 -6.04
CA GLY A 234 12.04 -1.03 -5.14
C GLY A 234 12.48 0.41 -4.83
N VAL A 235 11.92 1.42 -5.50
CA VAL A 235 12.25 2.84 -5.27
C VAL A 235 11.08 3.53 -4.54
N PRO A 236 11.22 3.92 -3.24
CA PRO A 236 10.11 4.54 -2.50
C PRO A 236 9.56 5.83 -3.11
N ALA A 237 10.44 6.69 -3.65
CA ALA A 237 10.02 7.89 -4.37
C ALA A 237 9.27 7.54 -5.67
N GLY A 238 9.64 6.42 -6.31
CA GLY A 238 8.92 5.86 -7.45
C GLY A 238 7.52 5.42 -7.08
N ALA A 239 7.36 4.68 -5.99
CA ALA A 239 6.06 4.25 -5.49
C ALA A 239 5.11 5.43 -5.24
N LEU A 240 5.62 6.53 -4.66
CA LEU A 240 4.84 7.75 -4.46
C LEU A 240 4.43 8.38 -5.80
N ALA A 241 5.39 8.58 -6.71
CA ALA A 241 5.11 9.18 -8.02
C ALA A 241 4.16 8.32 -8.86
N GLY A 242 4.37 7.00 -8.87
CA GLY A 242 3.52 6.04 -9.59
C GLY A 242 2.09 6.01 -9.05
N GLY A 243 1.93 6.04 -7.72
CA GLY A 243 0.61 6.10 -7.07
C GLY A 243 -0.14 7.37 -7.43
N LEU A 244 0.50 8.52 -7.31
CA LEU A 244 -0.10 9.81 -7.67
C LEU A 244 -0.48 9.88 -9.15
N LEU A 245 0.42 9.44 -10.03
CA LEU A 245 0.14 9.41 -11.48
C LEU A 245 -1.04 8.50 -11.80
N LEU A 246 -1.07 7.29 -11.25
CA LEU A 246 -2.16 6.35 -11.47
C LEU A 246 -3.50 6.92 -11.01
N GLY A 247 -3.54 7.51 -9.80
CA GLY A 247 -4.75 8.14 -9.29
C GLY A 247 -5.21 9.33 -10.10
N LEU A 248 -4.29 10.17 -10.58
CA LEU A 248 -4.62 11.30 -11.47
C LEU A 248 -5.18 10.82 -12.81
N ILE A 249 -4.55 9.83 -13.43
CA ILE A 249 -5.02 9.25 -14.70
C ILE A 249 -6.41 8.64 -14.53
N GLU A 250 -6.62 7.87 -13.47
CA GLU A 250 -7.91 7.26 -13.16
C GLU A 250 -9.02 8.32 -12.97
N ALA A 251 -8.74 9.38 -12.21
CA ALA A 251 -9.69 10.46 -11.96
C ALA A 251 -10.01 11.27 -13.23
N LEU A 252 -9.00 11.60 -14.06
CA LEU A 252 -9.21 12.29 -15.33
C LEU A 252 -9.97 11.42 -16.32
N THR A 253 -9.66 10.12 -16.38
CA THR A 253 -10.39 9.17 -17.22
C THR A 253 -11.85 9.05 -16.78
N ALA A 254 -12.10 8.95 -15.47
CA ALA A 254 -13.46 8.88 -14.94
C ALA A 254 -14.28 10.13 -15.25
N GLY A 255 -13.64 11.30 -15.23
CA GLY A 255 -14.29 12.59 -15.48
C GLY A 255 -14.50 12.93 -16.95
N TYR A 256 -13.50 12.69 -17.81
CA TYR A 256 -13.54 13.12 -19.22
C TYR A 256 -13.88 12.02 -20.22
N VAL A 257 -13.65 10.75 -19.87
CA VAL A 257 -13.89 9.62 -20.79
C VAL A 257 -15.08 8.80 -20.30
N SER A 258 -14.91 8.05 -19.23
CA SER A 258 -15.98 7.24 -18.62
C SER A 258 -15.53 6.67 -17.28
N SER A 259 -16.43 6.67 -16.32
CA SER A 259 -16.20 6.01 -15.03
C SER A 259 -16.12 4.47 -15.14
N VAL A 260 -16.73 3.88 -16.19
CA VAL A 260 -16.70 2.43 -16.44
C VAL A 260 -15.32 1.99 -16.93
N TYR A 261 -14.64 2.79 -17.74
CA TYR A 261 -13.35 2.44 -18.35
C TYR A 261 -12.13 2.96 -17.58
N LYS A 262 -12.32 3.64 -16.44
CA LYS A 262 -11.22 4.23 -15.66
C LYS A 262 -10.13 3.21 -15.31
N ASP A 263 -10.52 2.01 -14.88
CA ASP A 263 -9.59 0.94 -14.52
C ASP A 263 -8.87 0.37 -15.75
N ALA A 264 -9.60 0.17 -16.85
CA ALA A 264 -9.02 -0.32 -18.11
C ALA A 264 -7.97 0.64 -18.67
N VAL A 265 -8.25 1.95 -18.69
CA VAL A 265 -7.29 2.97 -19.17
C VAL A 265 -6.05 3.00 -18.30
N ALA A 266 -6.21 2.90 -16.98
CA ALA A 266 -5.10 2.83 -16.05
C ALA A 266 -4.20 1.63 -16.35
N PHE A 267 -4.76 0.42 -16.53
CA PHE A 267 -3.98 -0.78 -16.83
C PHE A 267 -3.34 -0.74 -18.22
N VAL A 268 -4.03 -0.24 -19.25
CA VAL A 268 -3.45 -0.07 -20.58
C VAL A 268 -2.26 0.88 -20.54
N LEU A 269 -2.38 1.99 -19.82
CA LEU A 269 -1.28 2.95 -19.70
C LEU A 269 -0.08 2.36 -18.97
N ILE A 270 -0.29 1.54 -17.93
CA ILE A 270 0.77 0.80 -17.26
C ILE A 270 1.48 -0.13 -18.24
N LEU A 271 0.74 -0.90 -19.04
CA LEU A 271 1.32 -1.80 -20.05
C LEU A 271 2.17 -1.01 -21.05
N VAL A 272 1.67 0.12 -21.54
CA VAL A 272 2.43 1.00 -22.47
C VAL A 272 3.72 1.50 -21.81
N ILE A 273 3.65 1.98 -20.57
CA ILE A 273 4.84 2.49 -19.87
C ILE A 273 5.84 1.36 -19.61
N LEU A 274 5.40 0.18 -19.20
CA LEU A 274 6.29 -0.96 -18.97
C LEU A 274 6.90 -1.49 -20.28
N PHE A 275 6.19 -1.38 -21.39
CA PHE A 275 6.75 -1.71 -22.71
C PHE A 275 7.85 -0.73 -23.14
N VAL A 276 7.65 0.57 -22.90
CA VAL A 276 8.61 1.63 -23.25
C VAL A 276 9.75 1.74 -22.23
N ARG A 277 9.41 1.59 -20.93
CA ARG A 277 10.35 1.67 -19.79
C ARG A 277 10.09 0.53 -18.80
N PRO A 278 10.62 -0.67 -19.03
CA PRO A 278 10.37 -1.84 -18.17
C PRO A 278 10.82 -1.66 -16.71
N GLN A 279 11.66 -0.67 -16.44
CA GLN A 279 12.13 -0.33 -15.09
C GLN A 279 11.21 0.65 -14.35
N GLY A 280 10.15 1.13 -14.99
CA GLY A 280 9.30 2.21 -14.48
C GLY A 280 9.95 3.59 -14.62
N LEU A 281 9.25 4.62 -14.07
CA LEU A 281 9.64 6.03 -14.26
C LEU A 281 10.95 6.40 -13.55
N LEU A 282 11.14 5.93 -12.32
CA LEU A 282 12.29 6.21 -11.44
C LEU A 282 13.14 4.97 -11.13
N GLY A 283 12.85 3.83 -11.77
CA GLY A 283 13.62 2.59 -11.59
C GLY A 283 15.08 2.75 -12.04
N ARG A 284 15.98 2.14 -11.30
CA ARG A 284 17.41 2.09 -11.66
C ARG A 284 17.61 1.00 -12.71
N ARG A 285 18.45 1.27 -13.72
CA ARG A 285 18.96 0.22 -14.59
C ARG A 285 19.71 -0.79 -13.74
N ALA A 286 19.36 -2.07 -13.87
CA ALA A 286 20.22 -3.12 -13.36
C ALA A 286 21.61 -2.91 -14.01
N MET A 287 22.60 -2.56 -13.21
CA MET A 287 23.99 -2.66 -13.70
C MET A 287 24.26 -4.16 -13.81
N ASP A 288 24.45 -4.65 -15.04
CA ASP A 288 24.99 -5.97 -15.26
C ASP A 288 26.28 -6.06 -14.45
N ARG A 289 26.24 -6.82 -13.35
CA ARG A 289 27.45 -7.18 -12.63
C ARG A 289 28.13 -8.24 -13.46
N VAL A 290 29.17 -7.81 -14.21
CA VAL A 290 30.16 -8.68 -14.81
C VAL A 290 30.89 -9.43 -13.69
#